data_6351431d09de6f2b5b4d55501190106f
#
_entry.id   6351431d09de6f2b5b4d55501190106f
#
_cell.length_a   1.000
_cell.length_b   1.000
_cell.length_c   1.000
_cell.angle_alpha   90.00
_cell.angle_beta   90.00
_cell.angle_gamma   90.00
#
_symmetry.space_group_name_H-M   'P 1'
#
loop_
_entity.id
_entity.type
_entity.pdbx_description
1 polymer ?
#
loop_
_entity_poly.entity_id
_entity_poly.type
_entity_poly.pdbx_seq_one_letter_code
_entity_poly.pdbx_strand_id
1 'polypeptide(L)'
;MTVAEFLEWDSGDPTGALWQLRDGEPEMMAPASDPHGSIQSELAYLLTTHLRSRGSHCRAVVAPGVVPAQRSEQNCLVPDLGITCAPPAGARLLHEPVVLIEILSPTNVSKTRANVLAYRTIPSVAEIVILRSTSIVAEILRRGPDGAWPQLPDIVDADGELRLDSIGFAAPLRAAYRTTDLA
;
A
#
# COMPACT_ATOMS: atom_id res chain seq x y z
N MET A 1 19.38 1.79 -12.58
CA MET A 1 18.71 1.11 -13.72
C MET A 1 17.32 1.70 -13.95
N THR A 2 16.72 1.43 -15.08
CA THR A 2 15.32 1.79 -15.39
C THR A 2 14.35 0.76 -14.82
N VAL A 3 13.05 1.13 -14.73
CA VAL A 3 11.98 0.20 -14.32
C VAL A 3 11.92 -1.01 -15.28
N ALA A 4 12.08 -0.79 -16.59
CA ALA A 4 12.07 -1.88 -17.57
C ALA A 4 13.21 -2.88 -17.33
N GLU A 5 14.42 -2.39 -17.07
CA GLU A 5 15.57 -3.22 -16.70
C GLU A 5 15.34 -3.93 -15.36
N PHE A 6 14.75 -3.25 -14.37
CA PHE A 6 14.45 -3.82 -13.05
C PHE A 6 13.45 -4.98 -13.13
N LEU A 7 12.43 -4.87 -13.97
CA LEU A 7 11.43 -5.94 -14.13
C LEU A 7 12.02 -7.21 -14.79
N GLU A 8 13.10 -7.09 -15.55
CA GLU A 8 13.81 -8.22 -16.15
C GLU A 8 15.08 -8.61 -15.36
N TRP A 9 15.41 -7.85 -14.31
CA TRP A 9 16.61 -8.04 -13.52
C TRP A 9 16.52 -9.31 -12.65
N ASP A 10 17.60 -10.10 -12.70
CA ASP A 10 17.82 -11.18 -11.75
C ASP A 10 18.77 -10.69 -10.66
N SER A 11 18.29 -10.65 -9.42
CA SER A 11 19.10 -10.25 -8.27
C SER A 11 20.22 -11.25 -7.94
N GLY A 12 20.11 -12.48 -8.43
CA GLY A 12 20.98 -13.59 -8.02
C GLY A 12 20.79 -14.00 -6.55
N ASP A 13 19.78 -13.44 -5.87
CA ASP A 13 19.48 -13.74 -4.47
C ASP A 13 18.74 -15.08 -4.35
N PRO A 14 19.37 -16.11 -3.73
CA PRO A 14 18.75 -17.42 -3.60
C PRO A 14 17.61 -17.47 -2.56
N THR A 15 17.44 -16.40 -1.76
CA THR A 15 16.44 -16.36 -0.69
C THR A 15 15.05 -15.96 -1.21
N GLY A 16 14.97 -15.42 -2.43
CA GLY A 16 13.73 -14.91 -3.00
C GLY A 16 13.26 -13.62 -2.34
N ALA A 17 14.19 -12.80 -1.82
CA ALA A 17 13.87 -11.53 -1.21
C ALA A 17 13.07 -10.63 -2.15
N LEU A 18 12.17 -9.83 -1.58
CA LEU A 18 11.43 -8.84 -2.32
C LEU A 18 12.30 -7.59 -2.54
N TRP A 19 12.22 -7.03 -3.73
CA TRP A 19 12.99 -5.85 -4.12
C TRP A 19 12.05 -4.76 -4.64
N GLN A 20 12.45 -3.52 -4.43
CA GLN A 20 11.87 -2.36 -5.08
C GLN A 20 12.96 -1.55 -5.79
N LEU A 21 12.57 -0.71 -6.73
CA LEU A 21 13.47 0.23 -7.38
C LEU A 21 13.22 1.64 -6.85
N ARG A 22 14.26 2.26 -6.32
CA ARG A 22 14.22 3.65 -5.83
C ARG A 22 15.32 4.47 -6.48
N ASP A 23 14.93 5.52 -7.19
CA ASP A 23 15.87 6.43 -7.88
C ASP A 23 16.89 5.70 -8.75
N GLY A 24 16.47 4.60 -9.40
CA GLY A 24 17.30 3.77 -10.24
C GLY A 24 18.18 2.73 -9.53
N GLU A 25 18.10 2.66 -8.18
CA GLU A 25 18.85 1.71 -7.37
C GLU A 25 17.91 0.60 -6.83
N PRO A 26 18.23 -0.69 -7.06
CA PRO A 26 17.51 -1.80 -6.44
C PRO A 26 17.71 -1.78 -4.92
N GLU A 27 16.63 -1.83 -4.19
CA GLU A 27 16.61 -1.83 -2.74
C GLU A 27 15.92 -3.10 -2.23
N MET A 28 16.66 -3.92 -1.49
CA MET A 28 16.11 -5.12 -0.85
C MET A 28 15.18 -4.75 0.29
N MET A 29 14.02 -5.37 0.34
CA MET A 29 13.05 -5.18 1.42
C MET A 29 13.32 -6.20 2.52
N ALA A 30 13.39 -5.71 3.77
CA ALA A 30 13.51 -6.61 4.92
C ALA A 30 12.22 -7.44 5.08
N PRO A 31 12.31 -8.67 5.58
CA PRO A 31 11.14 -9.46 5.96
C PRO A 31 10.25 -8.67 6.93
N ALA A 32 8.94 -8.82 6.77
CA ALA A 32 7.97 -8.22 7.68
C ALA A 32 8.14 -8.79 9.09
N SER A 33 7.99 -7.93 10.11
CA SER A 33 7.86 -8.40 11.49
C SER A 33 6.50 -9.08 11.68
N ASP A 34 6.34 -9.90 12.71
CA ASP A 34 5.08 -10.58 13.01
C ASP A 34 3.87 -9.63 13.10
N PRO A 35 3.89 -8.52 13.88
CA PRO A 35 2.76 -7.58 13.88
C PRO A 35 2.49 -6.97 12.51
N HIS A 36 3.53 -6.63 11.74
CA HIS A 36 3.37 -6.08 10.39
C HIS A 36 2.67 -7.09 9.47
N GLY A 37 3.15 -8.33 9.40
CA GLY A 37 2.57 -9.39 8.58
C GLY A 37 1.14 -9.74 8.98
N SER A 38 0.85 -9.73 10.30
CA SER A 38 -0.49 -9.97 10.83
C SER A 38 -1.47 -8.90 10.39
N ILE A 39 -1.12 -7.61 10.52
CA ILE A 39 -1.96 -6.49 10.06
C ILE A 39 -2.17 -6.56 8.55
N GLN A 40 -1.12 -6.84 7.77
CA GLN A 40 -1.20 -6.97 6.32
C GLN A 40 -2.18 -8.08 5.91
N SER A 41 -2.10 -9.23 6.57
CA SER A 41 -2.96 -10.38 6.33
C SER A 41 -4.43 -10.11 6.66
N GLU A 42 -4.71 -9.52 7.83
CA GLU A 42 -6.07 -9.15 8.24
C GLU A 42 -6.69 -8.11 7.30
N LEU A 43 -5.93 -7.08 6.91
CA LEU A 43 -6.40 -6.09 5.94
C LEU A 43 -6.69 -6.71 4.57
N ALA A 44 -5.81 -7.57 4.08
CA ALA A 44 -6.01 -8.25 2.80
C ALA A 44 -7.30 -9.10 2.83
N TYR A 45 -7.56 -9.79 3.95
CA TYR A 45 -8.78 -10.56 4.16
C TYR A 45 -10.03 -9.65 4.20
N LEU A 46 -10.03 -8.59 5.01
CA LEU A 46 -11.15 -7.67 5.16
C LEU A 46 -11.52 -7.00 3.82
N LEU A 47 -10.52 -6.48 3.13
CA LEU A 47 -10.70 -5.79 1.84
C LEU A 47 -11.19 -6.76 0.75
N THR A 48 -10.58 -7.93 0.63
CA THR A 48 -10.99 -8.94 -0.36
C THR A 48 -12.40 -9.43 -0.10
N THR A 49 -12.75 -9.68 1.17
CA THR A 49 -14.10 -10.11 1.56
C THR A 49 -15.13 -9.04 1.24
N HIS A 50 -14.85 -7.77 1.56
CA HIS A 50 -15.72 -6.65 1.24
C HIS A 50 -15.97 -6.53 -0.26
N LEU A 51 -14.90 -6.49 -1.06
CA LEU A 51 -15.00 -6.34 -2.51
C LEU A 51 -15.81 -7.49 -3.14
N ARG A 52 -15.57 -8.73 -2.71
CA ARG A 52 -16.32 -9.91 -3.20
C ARG A 52 -17.78 -9.88 -2.79
N SER A 53 -18.10 -9.55 -1.54
CA SER A 53 -19.48 -9.50 -1.04
C SER A 53 -20.36 -8.48 -1.78
N ARG A 54 -19.74 -7.45 -2.35
CA ARG A 54 -20.43 -6.41 -3.14
C ARG A 54 -20.40 -6.68 -4.64
N GLY A 55 -19.86 -7.81 -5.09
CA GLY A 55 -19.69 -8.09 -6.51
C GLY A 55 -18.82 -7.06 -7.23
N SER A 56 -17.88 -6.42 -6.50
CA SER A 56 -17.00 -5.40 -7.08
C SER A 56 -16.03 -6.03 -8.08
N HIS A 57 -15.76 -5.32 -9.17
CA HIS A 57 -14.69 -5.68 -10.11
C HIS A 57 -13.29 -5.28 -9.59
N CYS A 58 -13.23 -4.50 -8.52
CA CYS A 58 -11.97 -4.13 -7.89
C CYS A 58 -11.36 -5.33 -7.15
N ARG A 59 -10.06 -5.32 -6.99
CA ARG A 59 -9.31 -6.35 -6.26
C ARG A 59 -8.22 -5.76 -5.38
N ALA A 60 -7.98 -6.39 -4.24
CA ALA A 60 -6.83 -6.13 -3.39
C ALA A 60 -5.65 -7.02 -3.84
N VAL A 61 -4.44 -6.45 -3.82
CA VAL A 61 -3.18 -7.12 -4.18
C VAL A 61 -2.17 -6.85 -3.08
N VAL A 62 -1.51 -7.91 -2.61
CA VAL A 62 -0.46 -7.84 -1.58
C VAL A 62 0.87 -7.53 -2.24
N ALA A 63 1.62 -6.60 -1.68
CA ALA A 63 2.96 -6.20 -2.12
C ALA A 63 3.07 -5.95 -3.64
N PRO A 64 2.16 -5.17 -4.25
CA PRO A 64 2.22 -4.93 -5.68
C PRO A 64 3.33 -3.94 -6.06
N GLY A 65 3.97 -4.13 -7.21
CA GLY A 65 4.81 -3.09 -7.81
C GLY A 65 3.95 -1.95 -8.34
N VAL A 66 4.24 -0.70 -7.97
CA VAL A 66 3.60 0.51 -8.49
C VAL A 66 4.64 1.51 -8.98
N VAL A 67 4.33 2.23 -10.06
CA VAL A 67 5.22 3.22 -10.66
C VAL A 67 4.65 4.62 -10.42
N PRO A 68 5.29 5.44 -9.58
CA PRO A 68 4.92 6.85 -9.41
C PRO A 68 5.12 7.65 -10.70
N ALA A 69 4.33 8.70 -10.94
CA ALA A 69 4.53 9.56 -12.10
C ALA A 69 5.85 10.36 -11.99
N GLN A 70 6.25 10.72 -10.77
CA GLN A 70 7.55 11.33 -10.53
C GLN A 70 8.67 10.30 -10.70
N ARG A 71 9.62 10.57 -11.60
CA ARG A 71 10.72 9.66 -11.95
C ARG A 71 10.21 8.26 -12.35
N SER A 72 9.18 8.20 -13.17
CA SER A 72 8.51 6.96 -13.56
C SER A 72 9.42 5.92 -14.20
N GLU A 73 10.55 6.33 -14.79
CA GLU A 73 11.53 5.42 -15.36
C GLU A 73 12.50 4.81 -14.32
N GLN A 74 12.56 5.37 -13.11
CA GLN A 74 13.55 5.04 -12.08
C GLN A 74 12.94 4.58 -10.76
N ASN A 75 11.61 4.55 -10.65
CA ASN A 75 10.92 4.14 -9.43
C ASN A 75 9.87 3.06 -9.70
N CYS A 76 10.03 1.94 -9.02
CA CYS A 76 9.04 0.88 -8.89
C CYS A 76 8.95 0.54 -7.40
N LEU A 77 7.97 1.13 -6.72
CA LEU A 77 7.81 1.00 -5.26
C LEU A 77 6.83 -0.13 -4.95
N VAL A 78 6.95 -0.71 -3.75
CA VAL A 78 6.12 -1.85 -3.34
C VAL A 78 5.40 -1.50 -2.03
N PRO A 79 4.16 -0.96 -2.08
CA PRO A 79 3.32 -0.81 -0.90
C PRO A 79 2.91 -2.17 -0.33
N ASP A 80 2.58 -2.21 0.95
CA ASP A 80 2.12 -3.46 1.59
C ASP A 80 0.83 -3.99 0.97
N LEU A 81 -0.10 -3.11 0.58
CA LEU A 81 -1.33 -3.46 -0.14
C LEU A 81 -1.66 -2.39 -1.19
N GLY A 82 -2.24 -2.83 -2.28
CA GLY A 82 -2.82 -1.95 -3.30
C GLY A 82 -4.19 -2.44 -3.73
N ILE A 83 -5.09 -1.52 -4.05
CA ILE A 83 -6.41 -1.84 -4.61
C ILE A 83 -6.52 -1.18 -5.97
N THR A 84 -6.94 -1.96 -6.96
CA THR A 84 -7.25 -1.46 -8.29
C THR A 84 -8.60 -1.97 -8.78
N CYS A 85 -9.26 -1.15 -9.61
CA CYS A 85 -10.48 -1.53 -10.32
C CYS A 85 -10.21 -1.79 -11.82
N ALA A 86 -8.97 -1.64 -12.27
CA ALA A 86 -8.57 -2.04 -13.61
C ALA A 86 -8.58 -3.57 -13.78
N PRO A 87 -8.90 -4.09 -14.96
CA PRO A 87 -8.90 -5.53 -15.21
C PRO A 87 -7.48 -6.11 -15.05
N PRO A 88 -7.36 -7.41 -14.71
CA PRO A 88 -6.06 -8.08 -14.66
C PRO A 88 -5.39 -8.05 -16.05
N ALA A 89 -4.17 -7.52 -16.11
CA ALA A 89 -3.42 -7.36 -17.37
C ALA A 89 -2.29 -8.40 -17.53
N GLY A 90 -2.13 -9.34 -16.59
CA GLY A 90 -1.00 -10.29 -16.58
C GLY A 90 0.37 -9.62 -16.39
N ALA A 91 0.39 -8.34 -16.02
CA ALA A 91 1.60 -7.56 -15.84
C ALA A 91 2.20 -7.73 -14.43
N ARG A 92 3.50 -7.44 -14.30
CA ARG A 92 4.21 -7.44 -13.02
C ARG A 92 3.87 -6.24 -12.14
N LEU A 93 3.23 -5.20 -12.73
CA LEU A 93 2.87 -3.95 -12.08
C LEU A 93 1.36 -3.87 -11.83
N LEU A 94 0.97 -3.23 -10.75
CA LEU A 94 -0.42 -2.89 -10.49
C LEU A 94 -0.80 -1.64 -11.29
N HIS A 95 -1.68 -1.82 -12.27
CA HIS A 95 -2.19 -0.71 -13.07
C HIS A 95 -3.32 0.02 -12.34
N GLU A 96 -3.30 1.35 -12.45
CA GLU A 96 -4.35 2.24 -11.95
C GLU A 96 -4.79 1.92 -10.50
N PRO A 97 -3.85 1.88 -9.53
CA PRO A 97 -4.24 1.70 -8.14
C PRO A 97 -5.13 2.85 -7.68
N VAL A 98 -6.21 2.55 -6.96
CA VAL A 98 -7.11 3.55 -6.37
C VAL A 98 -6.84 3.78 -4.89
N VAL A 99 -6.36 2.75 -4.19
CA VAL A 99 -5.93 2.82 -2.78
C VAL A 99 -4.56 2.19 -2.65
N LEU A 100 -3.66 2.83 -1.91
CA LEU A 100 -2.37 2.27 -1.50
C LEU A 100 -2.26 2.29 0.01
N ILE A 101 -1.75 1.22 0.60
CA ILE A 101 -1.67 1.03 2.04
C ILE A 101 -0.25 0.66 2.42
N GLU A 102 0.28 1.33 3.44
CA GLU A 102 1.57 1.06 4.07
C GLU A 102 1.38 0.71 5.55
N ILE A 103 2.18 -0.20 6.05
CA ILE A 103 2.24 -0.54 7.47
C ILE A 103 3.57 -0.01 8.01
N LEU A 104 3.46 1.03 8.82
CA LEU A 104 4.59 1.76 9.37
C LEU A 104 5.17 1.00 10.57
N SER A 105 6.44 0.62 10.48
CA SER A 105 7.23 0.11 11.59
C SER A 105 8.24 1.16 12.08
N PRO A 106 8.77 1.03 13.30
CA PRO A 106 9.78 1.97 13.80
C PRO A 106 11.04 2.07 12.93
N THR A 107 11.35 1.03 12.17
CA THR A 107 12.57 0.94 11.35
C THR A 107 12.41 1.47 9.93
N ASN A 108 11.17 1.68 9.43
CA ASN A 108 10.92 2.10 8.05
C ASN A 108 10.29 3.50 7.90
N VAL A 109 10.18 4.28 8.98
CA VAL A 109 9.45 5.56 9.02
C VAL A 109 9.79 6.50 7.86
N SER A 110 11.07 6.81 7.67
CA SER A 110 11.51 7.75 6.64
C SER A 110 11.22 7.23 5.22
N LYS A 111 11.42 5.93 5.00
CA LYS A 111 11.17 5.27 3.71
C LYS A 111 9.67 5.28 3.38
N THR A 112 8.82 4.88 4.32
CA THR A 112 7.36 4.91 4.16
C THR A 112 6.86 6.31 3.86
N ARG A 113 7.35 7.33 4.58
CA ARG A 113 6.96 8.73 4.29
C ARG A 113 7.39 9.19 2.90
N ALA A 114 8.57 8.79 2.42
CA ALA A 114 9.02 9.07 1.06
C ALA A 114 8.15 8.34 0.02
N ASN A 115 7.76 7.08 0.27
CA ASN A 115 6.84 6.33 -0.58
C ASN A 115 5.49 7.05 -0.71
N VAL A 116 4.91 7.51 0.41
CA VAL A 116 3.64 8.23 0.43
C VAL A 116 3.69 9.49 -0.44
N LEU A 117 4.80 10.23 -0.40
CA LEU A 117 4.98 11.40 -1.28
C LEU A 117 5.02 11.00 -2.75
N ALA A 118 5.69 9.90 -3.09
CA ALA A 118 5.73 9.37 -4.45
C ALA A 118 4.35 8.87 -4.89
N TYR A 119 3.59 8.17 -4.04
CA TYR A 119 2.24 7.68 -4.34
C TYR A 119 1.24 8.79 -4.67
N ARG A 120 1.39 9.97 -4.06
CA ARG A 120 0.57 11.15 -4.37
C ARG A 120 0.69 11.59 -5.83
N THR A 121 1.77 11.19 -6.53
CA THR A 121 1.99 11.53 -7.93
C THR A 121 1.29 10.58 -8.90
N ILE A 122 0.76 9.43 -8.44
CA ILE A 122 0.02 8.48 -9.26
C ILE A 122 -1.40 9.04 -9.51
N PRO A 123 -1.79 9.31 -10.76
CA PRO A 123 -3.06 10.00 -11.03
C PRO A 123 -4.31 9.24 -10.56
N SER A 124 -4.29 7.91 -10.62
CA SER A 124 -5.42 7.04 -10.25
C SER A 124 -5.61 6.88 -8.75
N VAL A 125 -4.59 7.17 -7.92
CA VAL A 125 -4.66 7.00 -6.47
C VAL A 125 -5.57 8.07 -5.88
N ALA A 126 -6.65 7.62 -5.24
CA ALA A 126 -7.61 8.45 -4.53
C ALA A 126 -7.34 8.51 -3.02
N GLU A 127 -6.83 7.41 -2.45
CA GLU A 127 -6.60 7.31 -1.01
C GLU A 127 -5.26 6.61 -0.70
N ILE A 128 -4.56 7.12 0.32
CA ILE A 128 -3.35 6.51 0.86
C ILE A 128 -3.56 6.32 2.36
N VAL A 129 -3.31 5.11 2.85
CA VAL A 129 -3.46 4.73 4.26
C VAL A 129 -2.13 4.32 4.82
N ILE A 130 -1.85 4.75 6.05
CA ILE A 130 -0.68 4.31 6.81
C ILE A 130 -1.17 3.78 8.14
N LEU A 131 -0.99 2.48 8.40
CA LEU A 131 -1.27 1.88 9.70
C LEU A 131 0.03 1.75 10.49
N ARG A 132 -0.04 1.92 11.81
CA ARG A 132 1.14 1.72 12.68
C ARG A 132 1.19 0.28 13.18
N SER A 133 2.35 -0.35 13.10
CA SER A 133 2.53 -1.73 13.62
C SER A 133 2.66 -1.81 15.14
N THR A 134 2.79 -0.66 15.83
CA THR A 134 3.04 -0.59 17.29
C THR A 134 1.90 0.05 18.07
N SER A 135 0.83 0.48 17.41
CA SER A 135 -0.36 1.05 18.05
C SER A 135 -1.53 1.01 17.05
N ILE A 136 -2.75 0.90 17.55
CA ILE A 136 -3.95 0.90 16.70
C ILE A 136 -4.25 2.34 16.28
N VAL A 137 -3.56 2.78 15.23
CA VAL A 137 -3.70 4.11 14.63
C VAL A 137 -3.55 3.98 13.14
N ALA A 138 -4.44 4.63 12.39
CA ALA A 138 -4.35 4.82 10.96
C ALA A 138 -4.29 6.31 10.61
N GLU A 139 -3.50 6.63 9.60
CA GLU A 139 -3.42 7.94 8.96
C GLU A 139 -4.00 7.80 7.56
N ILE A 140 -4.98 8.59 7.19
CA ILE A 140 -5.67 8.50 5.90
C ILE A 140 -5.52 9.81 5.15
N LEU A 141 -4.99 9.74 3.95
CA LEU A 141 -4.90 10.85 3.02
C LEU A 141 -5.89 10.60 1.89
N ARG A 142 -6.82 11.53 1.68
CA ARG A 142 -7.81 11.47 0.59
C ARG A 142 -7.57 12.61 -0.38
N ARG A 143 -7.48 12.27 -1.66
CA ARG A 143 -7.37 13.28 -2.70
C ARG A 143 -8.69 14.03 -2.81
N GLY A 144 -8.62 15.36 -2.77
CA GLY A 144 -9.80 16.21 -2.93
C GLY A 144 -10.39 16.16 -4.35
N PRO A 145 -11.63 16.66 -4.52
CA PRO A 145 -12.29 16.69 -5.82
C PRO A 145 -11.57 17.60 -6.83
N ASP A 146 -10.75 18.52 -6.36
CA ASP A 146 -9.86 19.37 -7.16
C ASP A 146 -8.53 18.67 -7.55
N GLY A 147 -8.34 17.42 -7.14
CA GLY A 147 -7.12 16.65 -7.35
C GLY A 147 -6.00 16.94 -6.36
N ALA A 148 -6.21 17.87 -5.42
CA ALA A 148 -5.21 18.20 -4.41
C ALA A 148 -5.15 17.19 -3.28
N TRP A 149 -3.97 17.03 -2.69
CA TRP A 149 -3.78 16.23 -1.48
C TRP A 149 -3.82 17.11 -0.23
N PRO A 150 -4.41 16.65 0.87
CA PRO A 150 -4.39 17.38 2.12
C PRO A 150 -2.96 17.50 2.67
N GLN A 151 -2.70 18.56 3.42
CA GLN A 151 -1.41 18.76 4.10
C GLN A 151 -1.25 17.78 5.26
N LEU A 152 -2.32 17.49 5.98
CA LEU A 152 -2.36 16.57 7.12
C LEU A 152 -3.31 15.42 6.83
N PRO A 153 -2.98 14.19 7.30
CA PRO A 153 -3.89 13.06 7.21
C PRO A 153 -5.04 13.20 8.22
N ASP A 154 -6.15 12.55 7.94
CA ASP A 154 -7.14 12.21 8.95
C ASP A 154 -6.57 11.10 9.84
N ILE A 155 -6.68 11.27 11.15
CA ILE A 155 -6.21 10.28 12.12
C ILE A 155 -7.40 9.48 12.63
N VAL A 156 -7.27 8.16 12.57
CA VAL A 156 -8.23 7.21 13.14
C VAL A 156 -7.53 6.45 14.26
N ASP A 157 -8.13 6.48 15.44
CA ASP A 157 -7.65 5.75 16.62
C ASP A 157 -8.32 4.36 16.77
N ALA A 158 -8.01 3.69 17.84
CA ALA A 158 -8.46 2.33 18.12
C ALA A 158 -10.00 2.16 18.15
N ASP A 159 -10.74 3.18 18.52
CA ASP A 159 -12.20 3.14 18.63
C ASP A 159 -12.90 3.66 17.37
N GLY A 160 -12.09 4.11 16.40
CA GLY A 160 -12.56 4.64 15.14
C GLY A 160 -12.78 3.57 14.05
N GLU A 161 -13.24 4.04 12.91
CA GLU A 161 -13.56 3.23 11.75
C GLU A 161 -12.60 3.57 10.58
N LEU A 162 -11.94 2.54 10.04
CA LEU A 162 -11.19 2.67 8.78
C LEU A 162 -12.18 2.73 7.62
N ARG A 163 -12.28 3.91 6.99
CA ARG A 163 -13.17 4.15 5.85
C ARG A 163 -12.35 4.44 4.61
N LEU A 164 -12.66 3.75 3.52
CA LEU A 164 -12.09 3.96 2.19
C LEU A 164 -13.25 4.26 1.23
N ASP A 165 -13.47 5.55 0.99
CA ASP A 165 -14.65 6.03 0.25
C ASP A 165 -14.59 5.61 -1.22
N SER A 166 -13.40 5.55 -1.81
CA SER A 166 -13.19 5.15 -3.21
C SER A 166 -13.67 3.74 -3.55
N ILE A 167 -13.79 2.87 -2.54
CA ILE A 167 -14.26 1.48 -2.71
C ILE A 167 -15.47 1.16 -1.79
N GLY A 168 -16.00 2.17 -1.09
CA GLY A 168 -17.13 2.02 -0.17
C GLY A 168 -16.86 1.06 0.99
N PHE A 169 -15.61 0.95 1.44
CA PHE A 169 -15.20 0.11 2.56
C PHE A 169 -15.32 0.85 3.87
N ALA A 170 -15.82 0.17 4.91
CA ALA A 170 -15.81 0.65 6.29
C ALA A 170 -15.73 -0.55 7.24
N ALA A 171 -14.83 -0.47 8.22
CA ALA A 171 -14.68 -1.47 9.28
C ALA A 171 -14.05 -0.83 10.53
N PRO A 172 -14.35 -1.33 11.74
CA PRO A 172 -13.62 -0.92 12.94
C PRO A 172 -12.11 -1.09 12.73
N LEU A 173 -11.31 -0.06 13.07
CA LEU A 173 -9.87 -0.13 12.87
C LEU A 173 -9.24 -1.32 13.60
N ARG A 174 -9.75 -1.67 14.79
CA ARG A 174 -9.32 -2.85 15.57
C ARG A 174 -9.39 -4.16 14.77
N ALA A 175 -10.29 -4.27 13.80
CA ALA A 175 -10.41 -5.50 13.00
C ALA A 175 -9.13 -5.81 12.21
N ALA A 176 -8.36 -4.80 11.82
CA ALA A 176 -7.07 -4.98 11.15
C ALA A 176 -5.95 -5.46 12.09
N TYR A 177 -6.17 -5.37 13.40
CA TYR A 177 -5.18 -5.75 14.42
C TYR A 177 -5.56 -7.01 15.21
N ARG A 178 -6.65 -7.68 14.82
CA ARG A 178 -7.27 -8.79 15.56
C ARG A 178 -6.31 -9.93 15.93
N THR A 179 -5.27 -10.15 15.14
CA THR A 179 -4.29 -11.22 15.32
C THR A 179 -2.95 -10.72 15.86
N THR A 180 -2.92 -9.49 16.37
CA THR A 180 -1.73 -8.91 17.02
C THR A 180 -1.92 -8.83 18.53
N ASP A 181 -0.85 -8.55 19.26
CA ASP A 181 -0.84 -8.26 20.70
C ASP A 181 -1.47 -6.91 21.08
N LEU A 182 -1.91 -6.12 20.09
CA LEU A 182 -2.57 -4.83 20.28
C LEU A 182 -4.11 -4.95 20.33
N ALA A 183 -4.68 -6.11 20.02
CA ALA A 183 -6.13 -6.31 19.90
C ALA A 183 -6.88 -6.26 21.25
#